data_c9756cf2473c8605e802a493d6d171c6
#
_entry.id   c9756cf2473c8605e802a493d6d171c6
#
_cell.length_a   1.000
_cell.length_b   1.000
_cell.length_c   1.000
_cell.angle_alpha   90.00
_cell.angle_beta   90.00
_cell.angle_gamma   90.00
#
_symmetry.space_group_name_H-M   'P 1'
#
loop_
_entity.id
_entity.type
_entity.pdbx_description
1 polymer ?
#
loop_
_entity_poly.entity_id
_entity_poly.type
_entity_poly.pdbx_seq_one_letter_code
_entity_poly.pdbx_strand_id
1 'polypeptide(L)'
;GKASVPVVVGVIDSGVDIEHEDLKGRIWTNSKEIPGNGIDDDKNGYVDDVHGWNFLGNSNGKNINHENLEITRIVRRFKSKFDNAGDFQSEEEKKMYKMYQDAKSQLEQQMAENKMELAQIQMLIDKILPMVPQIVSKELGKTDYTLKDLTKWKPKSNDMNQFKQLAIAMKTGDLTAEALQEGIKHYKDVVDYHLNVDFNGREVVGDDPDNFSQKNYGNGDVEGPDALHGTHVAGIIAAIRGNNLGGDGVAENVQIMSVRAVPDGDEYDKDVAFAIRYAVDNGASVINMSFGKSFSPHQREVYDAMKYAETKGVLLIHAAGNDAKNIDTEPNYPAVKFDFQKEDFKNLITVGAATRYKKGQIVASFSNYGKNSVDIFAPGLEIYNTIPDNKYKKLQGTSMAAPMVAGAAAFLKSNFPSLTMFQIKDIIIESGVSYAG
;
A
#
# COMPACT_ATOMS: atom_id res chain seq x y z
N GLY A 1 22.87 -29.52 -10.99
CA GLY A 1 22.18 -28.44 -11.66
C GLY A 1 23.05 -27.18 -11.54
N LYS A 2 23.09 -26.33 -12.56
CA LYS A 2 23.69 -25.00 -12.41
C LYS A 2 22.90 -24.25 -11.35
N ALA A 3 23.58 -23.63 -10.38
CA ALA A 3 22.93 -22.72 -9.46
C ALA A 3 22.22 -21.64 -10.31
N SER A 4 20.91 -21.57 -10.22
CA SER A 4 20.13 -20.55 -10.93
C SER A 4 20.42 -19.21 -10.25
N VAL A 5 20.62 -18.16 -11.05
CA VAL A 5 20.75 -16.81 -10.52
C VAL A 5 19.41 -16.42 -9.87
N PRO A 6 19.42 -15.86 -8.66
CA PRO A 6 18.19 -15.41 -8.02
C PRO A 6 17.45 -14.41 -8.89
N VAL A 7 16.13 -14.46 -8.87
CA VAL A 7 15.28 -13.47 -9.56
C VAL A 7 15.14 -12.24 -8.67
N VAL A 8 15.45 -11.06 -9.19
CA VAL A 8 15.28 -9.83 -8.44
C VAL A 8 13.85 -9.34 -8.58
N VAL A 9 13.20 -9.10 -7.46
CA VAL A 9 11.89 -8.47 -7.36
C VAL A 9 12.02 -7.11 -6.70
N GLY A 10 11.71 -6.05 -7.44
CA GLY A 10 11.60 -4.70 -6.90
C GLY A 10 10.30 -4.58 -6.09
N VAL A 11 10.42 -4.23 -4.82
CA VAL A 11 9.27 -3.92 -3.95
C VAL A 11 9.23 -2.40 -3.80
N ILE A 12 8.34 -1.76 -4.58
CA ILE A 12 8.07 -0.33 -4.45
C ILE A 12 6.99 -0.18 -3.39
N ASP A 13 7.38 0.30 -2.20
CA ASP A 13 6.53 0.28 -1.01
C ASP A 13 6.98 1.31 0.05
N SER A 14 6.50 1.17 1.30
CA SER A 14 6.84 2.04 2.43
C SER A 14 8.23 1.85 3.01
N GLY A 15 8.96 0.82 2.58
CA GLY A 15 10.25 0.37 3.09
C GLY A 15 10.19 -1.10 3.50
N VAL A 16 11.37 -1.72 3.72
CA VAL A 16 11.51 -3.12 4.13
C VAL A 16 12.53 -3.21 5.26
N ASP A 17 12.19 -3.88 6.36
CA ASP A 17 13.15 -4.32 7.38
C ASP A 17 14.07 -5.37 6.76
N ILE A 18 15.21 -4.92 6.25
CA ILE A 18 16.17 -5.77 5.55
C ILE A 18 16.96 -6.70 6.49
N GLU A 19 16.90 -6.45 7.80
CA GLU A 19 17.55 -7.26 8.82
C GLU A 19 16.63 -8.33 9.41
N HIS A 20 15.35 -8.37 8.99
CA HIS A 20 14.38 -9.35 9.46
C HIS A 20 14.89 -10.78 9.28
N GLU A 21 14.87 -11.58 10.37
CA GLU A 21 15.46 -12.93 10.39
C GLU A 21 14.94 -13.87 9.31
N ASP A 22 13.65 -13.72 8.94
CA ASP A 22 12.95 -14.53 7.93
C ASP A 22 13.19 -14.02 6.49
N LEU A 23 13.87 -12.88 6.33
CA LEU A 23 14.32 -12.33 5.04
C LEU A 23 15.85 -12.45 4.86
N LYS A 24 16.53 -13.10 5.78
CA LYS A 24 18.01 -13.25 5.74
C LYS A 24 18.46 -13.98 4.47
N GLY A 25 19.34 -13.31 3.71
CA GLY A 25 19.83 -13.83 2.42
C GLY A 25 18.82 -13.69 1.26
N ARG A 26 17.71 -13.02 1.50
CA ARG A 26 16.67 -12.69 0.49
C ARG A 26 16.73 -11.25 0.02
N ILE A 27 17.57 -10.43 0.61
CA ILE A 27 17.71 -9.01 0.23
C ILE A 27 18.71 -8.88 -0.90
N TRP A 28 18.33 -8.13 -1.92
CA TRP A 28 19.20 -7.76 -3.04
C TRP A 28 20.33 -6.87 -2.56
N THR A 29 21.47 -7.03 -3.18
CA THR A 29 22.64 -6.19 -2.89
C THR A 29 23.26 -5.70 -4.20
N ASN A 30 23.42 -4.39 -4.32
CA ASN A 30 24.20 -3.78 -5.39
C ASN A 30 25.69 -4.08 -5.17
N SER A 31 26.19 -5.11 -5.85
CA SER A 31 27.59 -5.55 -5.70
C SER A 31 28.62 -4.57 -6.26
N LYS A 32 28.19 -3.49 -6.91
CA LYS A 32 29.06 -2.45 -7.45
C LYS A 32 29.28 -1.31 -6.46
N GLU A 33 28.45 -1.21 -5.43
CA GLU A 33 28.57 -0.23 -4.36
C GLU A 33 29.49 -0.74 -3.22
N ILE A 34 30.25 0.17 -2.63
CA ILE A 34 31.02 -0.06 -1.41
C ILE A 34 30.26 0.57 -0.24
N PRO A 35 29.61 -0.23 0.62
CA PRO A 35 28.70 0.30 1.62
C PRO A 35 29.29 1.38 2.52
N GLY A 36 28.59 2.50 2.66
CA GLY A 36 28.88 3.56 3.62
C GLY A 36 30.12 4.42 3.29
N ASN A 37 30.59 4.42 2.05
CA ASN A 37 31.72 5.25 1.65
C ASN A 37 31.33 6.68 1.21
N GLY A 38 30.02 6.94 1.02
CA GLY A 38 29.48 8.22 0.58
C GLY A 38 29.74 8.54 -0.90
N ILE A 39 30.02 7.53 -1.71
CA ILE A 39 30.33 7.65 -3.13
C ILE A 39 29.34 6.79 -3.93
N ASP A 40 28.87 7.31 -5.03
CA ASP A 40 28.16 6.55 -6.08
C ASP A 40 29.21 5.81 -6.93
N ASP A 41 29.57 4.58 -6.51
CA ASP A 41 30.69 3.83 -7.11
C ASP A 41 30.34 3.32 -8.52
N ASP A 42 29.09 2.99 -8.79
CA ASP A 42 28.65 2.50 -10.12
C ASP A 42 28.13 3.62 -11.04
N LYS A 43 28.07 4.85 -10.54
CA LYS A 43 27.71 6.08 -11.26
C LYS A 43 26.31 6.03 -11.86
N ASN A 44 25.40 5.39 -11.13
CA ASN A 44 24.00 5.30 -11.51
C ASN A 44 23.16 6.53 -11.06
N GLY A 45 23.74 7.42 -10.24
CA GLY A 45 23.14 8.62 -9.70
C GLY A 45 22.61 8.48 -8.26
N TYR A 46 22.84 7.32 -7.61
CA TYR A 46 22.37 7.00 -6.27
C TYR A 46 23.54 6.58 -5.38
N VAL A 47 23.85 7.42 -4.38
CA VAL A 47 24.98 7.20 -3.49
C VAL A 47 24.68 6.13 -2.46
N ASP A 48 25.55 5.11 -2.34
CA ASP A 48 25.39 4.00 -1.40
C ASP A 48 24.03 3.27 -1.53
N ASP A 49 23.53 3.04 -2.72
CA ASP A 49 22.26 2.32 -2.96
C ASP A 49 22.42 0.79 -2.83
N VAL A 50 22.96 0.36 -1.69
CA VAL A 50 23.40 -1.03 -1.44
C VAL A 50 22.25 -2.05 -1.52
N HIS A 51 21.07 -1.72 -1.01
CA HIS A 51 19.91 -2.63 -0.95
C HIS A 51 18.68 -2.10 -1.68
N GLY A 52 18.82 -0.98 -2.37
CA GLY A 52 17.76 -0.26 -3.04
C GLY A 52 17.87 1.24 -2.79
N TRP A 53 16.74 1.96 -2.94
CA TRP A 53 16.75 3.41 -2.80
C TRP A 53 15.48 3.93 -2.12
N ASN A 54 15.63 5.03 -1.37
CA ASN A 54 14.57 5.73 -0.68
C ASN A 54 14.32 7.11 -1.30
N PHE A 55 13.21 7.25 -2.02
CA PHE A 55 12.76 8.52 -2.61
C PHE A 55 12.05 9.44 -1.60
N LEU A 56 11.77 8.97 -0.39
CA LEU A 56 11.07 9.69 0.66
C LEU A 56 12.01 10.26 1.73
N GLY A 57 13.26 10.47 1.36
CA GLY A 57 14.27 11.02 2.23
C GLY A 57 15.08 12.11 1.55
N ASN A 58 16.08 12.63 2.27
CA ASN A 58 17.06 13.56 1.72
C ASN A 58 18.50 13.08 1.97
N SER A 59 19.46 13.72 1.33
CA SER A 59 20.89 13.40 1.45
C SER A 59 21.47 13.56 2.86
N ASN A 60 20.74 14.20 3.80
CA ASN A 60 21.16 14.33 5.20
C ASN A 60 20.60 13.19 6.07
N GLY A 61 20.00 12.17 5.48
CA GLY A 61 19.43 11.01 6.18
C GLY A 61 18.07 11.27 6.86
N LYS A 62 17.43 12.41 6.60
CA LYS A 62 16.07 12.65 7.11
C LYS A 62 15.04 11.98 6.17
N ASN A 63 14.02 11.36 6.75
CA ASN A 63 12.98 10.66 6.02
C ASN A 63 11.60 11.21 6.41
N ILE A 64 10.67 11.22 5.46
CA ILE A 64 9.26 11.46 5.75
C ILE A 64 8.58 10.14 6.09
N ASN A 65 7.56 10.22 6.95
CA ASN A 65 6.60 9.14 7.18
C ASN A 65 5.26 9.52 6.56
N HIS A 66 4.67 10.62 7.03
CA HIS A 66 3.36 11.08 6.59
C HIS A 66 3.47 12.00 5.36
N GLU A 67 2.47 11.91 4.49
CA GLU A 67 2.29 12.79 3.35
C GLU A 67 0.80 13.09 3.13
N ASN A 68 0.50 14.11 2.37
CA ASN A 68 -0.88 14.39 1.99
C ASN A 68 -1.43 13.33 1.02
N LEU A 69 -2.75 13.14 1.01
CA LEU A 69 -3.43 12.55 -0.14
C LEU A 69 -3.32 13.47 -1.35
N GLU A 70 -3.38 12.91 -2.54
CA GLU A 70 -3.30 13.68 -3.79
C GLU A 70 -4.40 14.75 -3.91
N ILE A 71 -5.60 14.47 -3.42
CA ILE A 71 -6.70 15.45 -3.36
C ILE A 71 -6.30 16.71 -2.57
N THR A 72 -5.57 16.55 -1.48
CA THR A 72 -5.09 17.66 -0.63
C THR A 72 -4.04 18.49 -1.36
N ARG A 73 -3.09 17.81 -2.04
CA ARG A 73 -2.05 18.46 -2.86
C ARG A 73 -2.64 19.23 -4.02
N ILE A 74 -3.64 18.66 -4.71
CA ILE A 74 -4.37 19.33 -5.80
C ILE A 74 -5.07 20.59 -5.27
N VAL A 75 -5.78 20.48 -4.14
CA VAL A 75 -6.47 21.64 -3.55
C VAL A 75 -5.46 22.72 -3.14
N ARG A 76 -4.40 22.38 -2.43
CA ARG A 76 -3.33 23.33 -2.05
C ARG A 76 -2.74 24.04 -3.26
N ARG A 77 -2.42 23.30 -4.31
CA ARG A 77 -1.78 23.82 -5.54
C ARG A 77 -2.66 24.79 -6.31
N PHE A 78 -3.94 24.47 -6.45
CA PHE A 78 -4.84 25.19 -7.36
C PHE A 78 -5.82 26.14 -6.68
N LYS A 79 -5.91 26.16 -5.34
CA LYS A 79 -6.84 26.99 -4.58
C LYS A 79 -6.76 28.46 -4.97
N SER A 80 -5.56 29.06 -5.01
CA SER A 80 -5.36 30.47 -5.35
C SER A 80 -5.77 30.78 -6.79
N LYS A 81 -5.62 29.83 -7.71
CA LYS A 81 -5.98 29.98 -9.13
C LYS A 81 -7.50 29.85 -9.34
N PHE A 82 -8.15 28.90 -8.66
CA PHE A 82 -9.49 28.47 -9.01
C PHE A 82 -10.61 28.89 -8.04
N ASP A 83 -10.32 29.28 -6.80
CA ASP A 83 -11.38 29.73 -5.87
C ASP A 83 -12.07 31.04 -6.33
N ASN A 84 -11.38 31.85 -7.15
CA ASN A 84 -11.90 33.13 -7.64
C ASN A 84 -11.98 33.19 -9.18
N ALA A 85 -11.86 32.06 -9.88
CA ALA A 85 -11.83 32.03 -11.32
C ALA A 85 -13.24 31.94 -11.94
N GLY A 86 -13.50 32.77 -12.97
CA GLY A 86 -14.81 32.83 -13.63
C GLY A 86 -14.82 32.17 -15.02
N ASP A 87 -13.85 32.46 -15.90
CA ASP A 87 -13.83 31.98 -17.29
C ASP A 87 -12.50 31.34 -17.63
N PHE A 88 -12.55 30.09 -18.13
CA PHE A 88 -11.40 29.34 -18.59
C PHE A 88 -11.22 29.43 -20.10
N GLN A 89 -10.00 29.78 -20.54
CA GLN A 89 -9.71 30.05 -21.94
C GLN A 89 -9.38 28.79 -22.75
N SER A 90 -8.97 27.69 -22.09
CA SER A 90 -8.55 26.47 -22.78
C SER A 90 -9.25 25.21 -22.23
N GLU A 91 -9.34 24.16 -23.03
CA GLU A 91 -9.86 22.85 -22.61
C GLU A 91 -8.99 22.21 -21.53
N GLU A 92 -7.69 22.50 -21.51
CA GLU A 92 -6.77 22.05 -20.47
C GLU A 92 -7.09 22.71 -19.13
N GLU A 93 -7.33 24.01 -19.11
CA GLU A 93 -7.76 24.71 -17.88
C GLU A 93 -9.10 24.21 -17.37
N LYS A 94 -10.05 23.92 -18.24
CA LYS A 94 -11.33 23.32 -17.85
C LYS A 94 -11.15 21.97 -17.20
N LYS A 95 -10.27 21.11 -17.76
CA LYS A 95 -9.93 19.80 -17.17
C LYS A 95 -9.27 19.95 -15.78
N MET A 96 -8.31 20.87 -15.65
CA MET A 96 -7.67 21.14 -14.35
C MET A 96 -8.65 21.70 -13.33
N TYR A 97 -9.55 22.58 -13.74
CA TYR A 97 -10.60 23.11 -12.87
C TYR A 97 -11.56 22.02 -12.39
N LYS A 98 -11.99 21.14 -13.30
CA LYS A 98 -12.81 20.00 -12.94
C LYS A 98 -12.09 19.09 -11.93
N MET A 99 -10.83 18.75 -12.20
CA MET A 99 -10.02 17.96 -11.25
C MET A 99 -9.91 18.64 -9.88
N TYR A 100 -9.71 19.98 -9.85
CA TYR A 100 -9.70 20.75 -8.62
C TYR A 100 -11.03 20.70 -7.88
N GLN A 101 -12.17 20.85 -8.57
CA GLN A 101 -13.49 20.79 -7.97
C GLN A 101 -13.77 19.38 -7.38
N ASP A 102 -13.46 18.33 -8.13
CA ASP A 102 -13.64 16.95 -7.70
C ASP A 102 -12.76 16.66 -6.46
N ALA A 103 -11.50 17.08 -6.49
CA ALA A 103 -10.58 16.93 -5.35
C ALA A 103 -11.04 17.72 -4.12
N LYS A 104 -11.51 18.97 -4.30
CA LYS A 104 -12.00 19.84 -3.22
C LYS A 104 -13.24 19.25 -2.55
N SER A 105 -14.19 18.77 -3.34
CA SER A 105 -15.40 18.11 -2.83
C SER A 105 -15.06 16.87 -2.02
N GLN A 106 -14.14 16.02 -2.50
CA GLN A 106 -13.70 14.82 -1.78
C GLN A 106 -12.93 15.18 -0.52
N LEU A 107 -12.05 16.18 -0.56
CA LEU A 107 -11.30 16.65 0.61
C LEU A 107 -12.24 17.14 1.72
N GLU A 108 -13.23 17.98 1.38
CA GLU A 108 -14.19 18.52 2.34
C GLU A 108 -15.04 17.40 2.96
N GLN A 109 -15.51 16.46 2.15
CA GLN A 109 -16.28 15.31 2.62
C GLN A 109 -15.45 14.42 3.54
N GLN A 110 -14.29 13.96 3.10
CA GLN A 110 -13.41 13.09 3.89
C GLN A 110 -12.95 13.76 5.19
N MET A 111 -12.63 15.05 5.16
CA MET A 111 -12.27 15.81 6.36
C MET A 111 -13.41 15.82 7.38
N ALA A 112 -14.65 16.05 6.93
CA ALA A 112 -15.81 16.07 7.82
C ALA A 112 -16.06 14.66 8.42
N GLU A 113 -16.02 13.62 7.60
CA GLU A 113 -16.22 12.22 8.03
C GLU A 113 -15.16 11.80 9.04
N ASN A 114 -13.87 12.02 8.76
CA ASN A 114 -12.78 11.61 9.65
C ASN A 114 -12.75 12.40 10.97
N LYS A 115 -13.09 13.70 10.96
CA LYS A 115 -13.27 14.46 12.19
C LYS A 115 -14.43 13.95 13.05
N MET A 116 -15.52 13.51 12.41
CA MET A 116 -16.65 12.92 13.10
C MET A 116 -16.29 11.58 13.75
N GLU A 117 -15.60 10.70 13.01
CA GLU A 117 -15.14 9.40 13.53
C GLU A 117 -14.16 9.58 14.70
N LEU A 118 -13.18 10.49 14.57
CA LEU A 118 -12.26 10.82 15.65
C LEU A 118 -13.01 11.28 16.91
N ALA A 119 -13.99 12.17 16.75
CA ALA A 119 -14.79 12.65 17.87
C ALA A 119 -15.64 11.54 18.50
N GLN A 120 -16.18 10.60 17.71
CA GLN A 120 -16.96 9.46 18.18
C GLN A 120 -16.09 8.49 19.01
N ILE A 121 -14.90 8.14 18.53
CA ILE A 121 -13.96 7.29 19.28
C ILE A 121 -13.55 7.96 20.57
N GLN A 122 -13.24 9.25 20.55
CA GLN A 122 -12.88 10.01 21.74
C GLN A 122 -14.04 10.02 22.76
N MET A 123 -15.27 10.25 22.29
CA MET A 123 -16.46 10.20 23.15
C MET A 123 -16.70 8.80 23.72
N LEU A 124 -16.46 7.74 22.92
CA LEU A 124 -16.57 6.36 23.37
C LEU A 124 -15.60 6.10 24.54
N ILE A 125 -14.33 6.49 24.39
CA ILE A 125 -13.29 6.28 25.41
C ILE A 125 -13.58 7.10 26.67
N ASP A 126 -13.83 8.40 26.50
CA ASP A 126 -13.87 9.34 27.65
C ASP A 126 -15.18 9.26 28.44
N LYS A 127 -16.29 8.94 27.75
CA LYS A 127 -17.61 9.02 28.36
C LYS A 127 -18.34 7.69 28.46
N ILE A 128 -18.32 6.88 27.41
CA ILE A 128 -19.18 5.69 27.31
C ILE A 128 -18.53 4.48 28.01
N LEU A 129 -17.29 4.15 27.67
CA LEU A 129 -16.63 2.96 28.23
C LEU A 129 -16.51 2.97 29.75
N PRO A 130 -16.22 4.11 30.43
CA PRO A 130 -16.20 4.16 31.89
C PRO A 130 -17.56 3.85 32.56
N MET A 131 -18.67 4.09 31.83
CA MET A 131 -20.01 3.85 32.35
C MET A 131 -20.46 2.38 32.17
N VAL A 132 -19.86 1.64 31.23
CA VAL A 132 -20.26 0.27 30.88
C VAL A 132 -20.30 -0.65 32.09
N PRO A 133 -19.23 -0.76 32.94
CA PRO A 133 -19.23 -1.66 34.07
C PRO A 133 -20.33 -1.31 35.12
N GLN A 134 -20.55 -0.03 35.34
CA GLN A 134 -21.54 0.45 36.32
C GLN A 134 -22.99 0.14 35.90
N ILE A 135 -23.30 0.44 34.61
CA ILE A 135 -24.62 0.20 34.03
C ILE A 135 -24.93 -1.30 34.02
N VAL A 136 -23.98 -2.10 33.53
CA VAL A 136 -24.13 -3.56 33.39
C VAL A 136 -24.28 -4.21 34.78
N SER A 137 -23.47 -3.79 35.76
CA SER A 137 -23.56 -4.28 37.13
C SER A 137 -24.93 -4.00 37.77
N LYS A 138 -25.45 -2.79 37.53
CA LYS A 138 -26.77 -2.39 38.01
C LYS A 138 -27.88 -3.24 37.39
N GLU A 139 -27.85 -3.46 36.11
CA GLU A 139 -28.86 -4.25 35.37
C GLU A 139 -28.81 -5.74 35.71
N LEU A 140 -27.63 -6.30 35.96
CA LEU A 140 -27.44 -7.70 36.33
C LEU A 140 -27.57 -7.95 37.84
N GLY A 141 -27.57 -6.90 38.66
CA GLY A 141 -27.60 -6.99 40.14
C GLY A 141 -26.31 -7.57 40.72
N LYS A 142 -25.18 -7.53 40.01
CA LYS A 142 -23.88 -8.01 40.49
C LYS A 142 -22.70 -7.31 39.81
N THR A 143 -21.58 -7.16 40.53
CA THR A 143 -20.38 -6.43 40.07
C THR A 143 -19.41 -7.32 39.29
N ASP A 144 -19.35 -8.60 39.59
CA ASP A 144 -18.42 -9.59 39.01
C ASP A 144 -19.08 -10.46 37.92
N TYR A 145 -19.77 -9.84 37.00
CA TYR A 145 -20.44 -10.52 35.91
C TYR A 145 -19.44 -11.16 34.91
N THR A 146 -19.84 -12.34 34.43
CA THR A 146 -19.09 -13.14 33.48
C THR A 146 -19.64 -12.95 32.05
N LEU A 147 -18.89 -13.43 31.03
CA LEU A 147 -19.38 -13.47 29.64
C LEU A 147 -20.68 -14.28 29.52
N LYS A 148 -20.82 -15.37 30.33
CA LYS A 148 -22.04 -16.18 30.37
C LYS A 148 -23.23 -15.40 30.89
N ASP A 149 -23.03 -14.47 31.83
CA ASP A 149 -24.09 -13.61 32.32
C ASP A 149 -24.55 -12.62 31.29
N LEU A 150 -23.59 -12.00 30.60
CA LEU A 150 -23.85 -11.08 29.49
C LEU A 150 -24.63 -11.77 28.35
N THR A 151 -24.24 -12.98 27.96
CA THR A 151 -24.93 -13.71 26.89
C THR A 151 -26.39 -14.07 27.27
N LYS A 152 -26.65 -14.37 28.55
CA LYS A 152 -28.01 -14.67 29.05
C LYS A 152 -28.86 -13.43 29.28
N TRP A 153 -28.24 -12.29 29.52
CA TRP A 153 -28.97 -11.03 29.77
C TRP A 153 -29.80 -10.63 28.55
N LYS A 154 -31.06 -10.30 28.76
CA LYS A 154 -32.01 -9.80 27.77
C LYS A 154 -32.29 -8.33 28.05
N PRO A 155 -31.60 -7.39 27.41
CA PRO A 155 -31.84 -5.96 27.56
C PRO A 155 -33.26 -5.56 27.20
N LYS A 156 -33.80 -4.57 27.92
CA LYS A 156 -35.18 -4.07 27.72
C LYS A 156 -35.26 -2.90 26.72
N SER A 157 -34.12 -2.33 26.32
CA SER A 157 -34.03 -1.22 25.37
C SER A 157 -32.84 -1.39 24.43
N ASN A 158 -32.84 -0.64 23.32
CA ASN A 158 -31.73 -0.61 22.39
C ASN A 158 -30.44 -0.08 23.04
N ASP A 159 -30.54 0.94 23.89
CA ASP A 159 -29.38 1.48 24.61
C ASP A 159 -28.74 0.43 25.52
N MET A 160 -29.57 -0.32 26.28
CA MET A 160 -29.07 -1.40 27.11
C MET A 160 -28.45 -2.54 26.30
N ASN A 161 -28.96 -2.77 25.08
CA ASN A 161 -28.35 -3.73 24.17
C ASN A 161 -26.97 -3.25 23.68
N GLN A 162 -26.79 -1.96 23.42
CA GLN A 162 -25.47 -1.39 23.09
C GLN A 162 -24.47 -1.57 24.24
N PHE A 163 -24.87 -1.26 25.48
CA PHE A 163 -24.02 -1.50 26.65
C PHE A 163 -23.67 -2.98 26.83
N LYS A 164 -24.62 -3.89 26.54
CA LYS A 164 -24.34 -5.34 26.52
C LYS A 164 -23.27 -5.70 25.50
N GLN A 165 -23.36 -5.20 24.27
CA GLN A 165 -22.38 -5.49 23.20
C GLN A 165 -21.00 -4.93 23.57
N LEU A 166 -20.93 -3.69 24.07
CA LEU A 166 -19.67 -3.12 24.56
C LEU A 166 -19.06 -3.95 25.68
N ALA A 167 -19.86 -4.37 26.67
CA ALA A 167 -19.36 -5.22 27.75
C ALA A 167 -18.87 -6.59 27.26
N ILE A 168 -19.53 -7.17 26.25
CA ILE A 168 -19.06 -8.40 25.60
C ILE A 168 -17.72 -8.15 24.91
N ALA A 169 -17.62 -7.13 24.07
CA ALA A 169 -16.39 -6.78 23.35
C ALA A 169 -15.20 -6.52 24.28
N MET A 170 -15.44 -5.82 25.41
CA MET A 170 -14.40 -5.62 26.45
C MET A 170 -13.99 -6.95 27.12
N LYS A 171 -14.93 -7.89 27.32
CA LYS A 171 -14.64 -9.19 27.95
C LYS A 171 -14.03 -10.22 27.01
N THR A 172 -14.32 -10.15 25.71
CA THR A 172 -13.74 -11.03 24.68
C THR A 172 -12.38 -10.56 24.19
N GLY A 173 -12.02 -9.30 24.47
CA GLY A 173 -10.82 -8.67 23.93
C GLY A 173 -10.98 -8.14 22.52
N ASP A 174 -12.21 -8.08 22.00
CA ASP A 174 -12.47 -7.47 20.68
C ASP A 174 -12.39 -5.93 20.75
N LEU A 175 -12.53 -5.36 21.96
CA LEU A 175 -12.37 -3.93 22.23
C LEU A 175 -11.29 -3.74 23.29
N THR A 176 -10.06 -3.49 22.85
CA THR A 176 -8.90 -3.26 23.73
C THR A 176 -8.50 -1.78 23.74
N ALA A 177 -7.76 -1.39 24.76
CA ALA A 177 -7.22 -0.03 24.83
C ALA A 177 -6.26 0.25 23.66
N GLU A 178 -5.48 -0.74 23.26
CA GLU A 178 -4.54 -0.67 22.14
C GLU A 178 -5.28 -0.44 20.82
N ALA A 179 -6.33 -1.21 20.52
CA ALA A 179 -7.12 -1.05 19.30
C ALA A 179 -7.80 0.33 19.22
N LEU A 180 -8.27 0.85 20.36
CA LEU A 180 -8.85 2.19 20.45
C LEU A 180 -7.79 3.28 20.22
N GLN A 181 -6.59 3.13 20.77
CA GLN A 181 -5.49 4.05 20.56
C GLN A 181 -5.00 4.03 19.09
N GLU A 182 -4.91 2.85 18.48
CA GLU A 182 -4.62 2.72 17.04
C GLU A 182 -5.69 3.43 16.20
N GLY A 183 -6.97 3.30 16.53
CA GLY A 183 -8.06 4.01 15.87
C GLY A 183 -7.96 5.53 16.00
N ILE A 184 -7.67 6.04 17.21
CA ILE A 184 -7.43 7.49 17.41
C ILE A 184 -6.25 7.96 16.58
N LYS A 185 -5.13 7.22 16.64
CA LYS A 185 -3.93 7.56 15.87
C LYS A 185 -4.25 7.64 14.39
N HIS A 186 -4.92 6.62 13.84
CA HIS A 186 -5.29 6.58 12.42
C HIS A 186 -6.10 7.82 11.99
N TYR A 187 -7.24 8.10 12.65
CA TYR A 187 -8.07 9.25 12.26
C TYR A 187 -7.39 10.60 12.52
N LYS A 188 -6.52 10.66 13.53
CA LYS A 188 -5.72 11.84 13.80
C LYS A 188 -4.67 12.06 12.71
N ASP A 189 -3.96 11.03 12.27
CA ASP A 189 -2.99 11.10 11.18
C ASP A 189 -3.67 11.54 9.87
N VAL A 190 -4.87 11.02 9.60
CA VAL A 190 -5.68 11.45 8.45
C VAL A 190 -6.02 12.95 8.52
N VAL A 191 -6.47 13.44 9.68
CA VAL A 191 -6.86 14.85 9.84
C VAL A 191 -5.65 15.80 9.88
N ASP A 192 -4.57 15.40 10.58
CA ASP A 192 -3.42 16.24 10.82
C ASP A 192 -2.43 16.28 9.64
N TYR A 193 -2.37 15.19 8.83
CA TYR A 193 -1.42 15.04 7.73
C TYR A 193 -2.10 14.83 6.37
N HIS A 194 -2.87 13.76 6.19
CA HIS A 194 -3.37 13.35 4.88
C HIS A 194 -4.27 14.41 4.24
N LEU A 195 -5.20 14.98 5.01
CA LEU A 195 -6.21 15.94 4.56
C LEU A 195 -5.85 17.41 4.93
N ASN A 196 -4.72 17.66 5.57
CA ASN A 196 -4.32 18.99 6.03
C ASN A 196 -3.60 19.75 4.91
N VAL A 197 -4.24 20.76 4.35
CA VAL A 197 -3.66 21.60 3.28
C VAL A 197 -2.44 22.41 3.71
N ASP A 198 -2.26 22.62 5.02
CA ASP A 198 -1.12 23.37 5.59
C ASP A 198 0.08 22.47 5.91
N PHE A 199 -0.11 21.14 5.87
CA PHE A 199 0.98 20.18 6.04
C PHE A 199 1.67 19.91 4.70
N ASN A 200 2.99 19.87 4.69
CA ASN A 200 3.80 19.56 3.50
C ASN A 200 5.01 18.70 3.88
N GLY A 201 4.85 17.40 3.84
CA GLY A 201 5.93 16.44 4.12
C GLY A 201 7.11 16.57 3.15
N ARG A 202 6.85 16.96 1.91
CA ARG A 202 7.87 17.09 0.84
C ARG A 202 8.99 18.09 1.14
N GLU A 203 8.77 19.05 2.06
CA GLU A 203 9.82 19.97 2.52
C GLU A 203 11.03 19.25 3.15
N VAL A 204 10.82 18.07 3.72
CA VAL A 204 11.91 17.24 4.29
C VAL A 204 12.77 16.65 3.18
N VAL A 205 12.17 16.18 2.09
CA VAL A 205 12.88 15.64 0.92
C VAL A 205 13.66 16.75 0.23
N GLY A 206 13.03 17.92 0.07
CA GLY A 206 13.68 19.14 -0.44
C GLY A 206 13.81 19.17 -1.97
N ASP A 207 13.12 18.31 -2.69
CA ASP A 207 13.02 18.36 -4.14
C ASP A 207 11.72 19.03 -4.60
N ASP A 208 11.66 19.35 -5.88
CA ASP A 208 10.43 19.79 -6.54
C ASP A 208 9.70 18.59 -7.17
N PRO A 209 8.51 18.19 -6.66
CA PRO A 209 7.77 17.03 -7.16
C PRO A 209 7.26 17.18 -8.59
N ASP A 210 7.21 18.41 -9.13
CA ASP A 210 6.81 18.69 -10.52
C ASP A 210 8.01 18.73 -11.47
N ASN A 211 9.24 18.70 -10.95
CA ASN A 211 10.46 18.76 -11.75
C ASN A 211 11.08 17.38 -11.97
N PHE A 212 10.72 16.72 -13.04
CA PHE A 212 11.25 15.39 -13.43
C PHE A 212 12.69 15.42 -13.98
N SER A 213 13.31 16.59 -14.14
CA SER A 213 14.74 16.68 -14.46
C SER A 213 15.62 16.48 -13.21
N GLN A 214 15.09 16.73 -12.02
CA GLN A 214 15.76 16.52 -10.76
C GLN A 214 15.58 15.07 -10.32
N LYS A 215 16.62 14.27 -10.53
CA LYS A 215 16.62 12.81 -10.27
C LYS A 215 17.33 12.41 -9.00
N ASN A 216 18.34 13.20 -8.59
CA ASN A 216 19.27 12.87 -7.51
C ASN A 216 18.75 13.43 -6.19
N TYR A 217 17.70 12.84 -5.62
CA TYR A 217 17.18 13.10 -4.28
C TYR A 217 16.94 11.76 -3.57
N GLY A 218 16.79 11.79 -2.27
CA GLY A 218 16.63 10.57 -1.50
C GLY A 218 17.90 10.17 -0.76
N ASN A 219 17.92 8.93 -0.31
CA ASN A 219 19.07 8.32 0.39
C ASN A 219 18.98 6.78 0.35
N GLY A 220 19.99 6.09 0.89
CA GLY A 220 20.08 4.63 0.93
C GLY A 220 19.32 3.96 2.10
N ASP A 221 18.56 4.70 2.92
CA ASP A 221 17.75 4.12 4.00
C ASP A 221 16.45 3.52 3.45
N VAL A 222 16.51 2.24 3.10
CA VAL A 222 15.43 1.50 2.45
C VAL A 222 14.38 0.97 3.42
N GLU A 223 14.59 1.11 4.73
CA GLU A 223 13.60 0.78 5.76
C GLU A 223 12.72 1.98 6.08
N GLY A 224 13.34 3.12 6.41
CA GLY A 224 12.62 4.34 6.77
C GLY A 224 11.88 4.24 8.12
N PRO A 225 11.02 5.22 8.42
CA PRO A 225 10.35 5.30 9.74
C PRO A 225 9.23 4.28 9.96
N ASP A 226 8.62 3.74 8.90
CA ASP A 226 7.55 2.72 8.98
C ASP A 226 7.65 1.75 7.80
N ALA A 227 8.33 0.64 8.03
CA ALA A 227 8.50 -0.44 7.06
C ALA A 227 7.46 -1.56 7.20
N LEU A 228 6.38 -1.36 7.99
CA LEU A 228 5.44 -2.45 8.29
C LEU A 228 4.85 -3.07 7.04
N HIS A 229 4.31 -2.24 6.14
CA HIS A 229 3.61 -2.71 4.96
C HIS A 229 4.57 -3.37 3.97
N GLY A 230 5.70 -2.73 3.62
CA GLY A 230 6.66 -3.28 2.67
C GLY A 230 7.39 -4.52 3.18
N THR A 231 7.66 -4.63 4.50
CA THR A 231 8.21 -5.85 5.10
C THR A 231 7.23 -7.02 4.98
N HIS A 232 5.93 -6.76 5.15
CA HIS A 232 4.90 -7.79 4.99
C HIS A 232 4.79 -8.24 3.51
N VAL A 233 4.81 -7.31 2.58
CA VAL A 233 4.85 -7.58 1.13
C VAL A 233 6.09 -8.39 0.75
N ALA A 234 7.26 -7.99 1.23
CA ALA A 234 8.53 -8.70 0.98
C ALA A 234 8.49 -10.14 1.51
N GLY A 235 7.94 -10.34 2.71
CA GLY A 235 7.79 -11.67 3.29
C GLY A 235 6.85 -12.58 2.50
N ILE A 236 5.72 -12.08 1.97
CA ILE A 236 4.84 -12.85 1.10
C ILE A 236 5.59 -13.35 -0.14
N ILE A 237 6.47 -12.54 -0.71
CA ILE A 237 7.27 -12.93 -1.87
C ILE A 237 8.36 -13.93 -1.48
N ALA A 238 9.13 -13.67 -0.40
CA ALA A 238 10.48 -14.19 -0.22
C ALA A 238 10.80 -14.79 1.15
N ALA A 239 9.90 -14.78 2.15
CA ALA A 239 10.18 -15.35 3.47
C ALA A 239 10.75 -16.77 3.36
N ILE A 240 11.71 -17.11 4.23
CA ILE A 240 12.43 -18.37 4.17
C ILE A 240 11.48 -19.53 4.44
N ARG A 241 11.40 -20.46 3.51
CA ARG A 241 10.49 -21.61 3.58
C ARG A 241 11.02 -22.69 4.51
N GLY A 242 10.11 -23.29 5.30
CA GLY A 242 10.41 -24.47 6.10
C GLY A 242 11.39 -24.26 7.27
N ASN A 243 11.57 -23.02 7.73
CA ASN A 243 12.43 -22.68 8.87
C ASN A 243 11.69 -22.70 10.23
N ASN A 244 10.39 -23.02 10.24
CA ASN A 244 9.50 -23.00 11.40
C ASN A 244 9.28 -21.59 11.99
N LEU A 245 9.51 -20.54 11.22
CA LEU A 245 9.19 -19.16 11.55
C LEU A 245 8.04 -18.68 10.64
N GLY A 246 7.25 -17.76 11.11
CA GLY A 246 6.27 -17.01 10.35
C GLY A 246 5.47 -17.77 9.30
N GLY A 247 5.36 -17.16 8.11
CA GLY A 247 4.75 -17.73 6.91
C GLY A 247 5.80 -17.98 5.83
N ASP A 248 5.61 -19.02 5.03
CA ASP A 248 6.49 -19.29 3.88
C ASP A 248 6.29 -18.26 2.76
N GLY A 249 7.36 -17.73 2.21
CA GLY A 249 7.33 -16.94 0.98
C GLY A 249 6.94 -17.79 -0.23
N VAL A 250 6.36 -17.16 -1.25
CA VAL A 250 5.93 -17.87 -2.47
C VAL A 250 7.14 -18.37 -3.28
N ALA A 251 8.24 -17.63 -3.31
CA ALA A 251 9.44 -17.95 -4.07
C ALA A 251 10.66 -18.19 -3.17
N GLU A 252 11.47 -19.22 -3.49
CA GLU A 252 12.71 -19.54 -2.75
C GLU A 252 13.95 -18.86 -3.35
N ASN A 253 14.09 -18.86 -4.68
CA ASN A 253 15.25 -18.32 -5.36
C ASN A 253 14.99 -16.90 -5.85
N VAL A 254 14.84 -16.00 -4.90
CA VAL A 254 14.45 -14.61 -5.12
C VAL A 254 15.26 -13.67 -4.22
N GLN A 255 15.48 -12.46 -4.70
CA GLN A 255 16.03 -11.35 -3.92
C GLN A 255 15.10 -10.14 -4.00
N ILE A 256 14.85 -9.51 -2.87
CA ILE A 256 14.03 -8.32 -2.72
C ILE A 256 14.92 -7.08 -2.84
N MET A 257 14.63 -6.25 -3.83
CA MET A 257 15.18 -4.90 -3.94
C MET A 257 14.16 -3.95 -3.32
N SER A 258 14.52 -3.33 -2.19
CA SER A 258 13.62 -2.39 -1.51
C SER A 258 13.70 -1.01 -2.16
N VAL A 259 12.54 -0.52 -2.63
CA VAL A 259 12.45 0.83 -3.23
C VAL A 259 11.37 1.60 -2.48
N ARG A 260 11.80 2.47 -1.56
CA ARG A 260 10.89 3.23 -0.72
C ARG A 260 10.36 4.46 -1.45
N ALA A 261 9.08 4.44 -1.82
CA ALA A 261 8.42 5.52 -2.56
C ALA A 261 6.96 5.75 -2.13
N VAL A 262 6.44 4.96 -1.16
CA VAL A 262 5.06 5.03 -0.69
C VAL A 262 5.05 5.50 0.76
N PRO A 263 4.62 6.74 1.05
CA PRO A 263 4.48 7.26 2.41
C PRO A 263 3.18 6.78 3.07
N ASP A 264 2.99 7.10 4.34
CA ASP A 264 1.66 7.12 4.96
C ASP A 264 0.89 8.34 4.42
N GLY A 265 0.09 8.11 3.40
CA GLY A 265 -0.55 9.07 2.50
C GLY A 265 -0.45 8.59 1.05
N ASP A 266 -0.64 9.48 0.06
CA ASP A 266 -0.49 9.10 -1.34
C ASP A 266 0.95 9.33 -1.83
N GLU A 267 1.43 8.39 -2.62
CA GLU A 267 2.70 8.47 -3.34
C GLU A 267 2.69 9.62 -4.37
N TYR A 268 3.86 10.21 -4.63
CA TYR A 268 4.02 11.14 -5.73
C TYR A 268 4.26 10.41 -7.05
N ASP A 269 3.64 10.89 -8.13
CA ASP A 269 3.86 10.35 -9.49
C ASP A 269 5.34 10.35 -9.88
N LYS A 270 6.09 11.37 -9.44
CA LYS A 270 7.53 11.48 -9.65
C LYS A 270 8.29 10.33 -9.01
N ASP A 271 8.00 10.04 -7.74
CA ASP A 271 8.65 8.96 -6.99
C ASP A 271 8.32 7.60 -7.62
N VAL A 272 7.05 7.38 -7.99
CA VAL A 272 6.62 6.16 -8.69
C VAL A 272 7.37 5.98 -10.03
N ALA A 273 7.44 7.03 -10.84
CA ALA A 273 8.12 6.97 -12.12
C ALA A 273 9.63 6.67 -11.98
N PHE A 274 10.29 7.29 -11.00
CA PHE A 274 11.71 7.04 -10.75
C PHE A 274 11.95 5.70 -10.06
N ALA A 275 11.09 5.26 -9.15
CA ALA A 275 11.17 3.96 -8.52
C ALA A 275 11.07 2.80 -9.53
N ILE A 276 10.13 2.89 -10.48
CA ILE A 276 10.03 1.92 -11.57
C ILE A 276 11.32 1.90 -12.40
N ARG A 277 11.82 3.06 -12.82
CA ARG A 277 13.05 3.15 -13.61
C ARG A 277 14.26 2.63 -12.85
N TYR A 278 14.41 3.02 -11.58
CA TYR A 278 15.47 2.54 -10.71
C TYR A 278 15.48 1.01 -10.61
N ALA A 279 14.33 0.41 -10.29
CA ALA A 279 14.22 -1.04 -10.18
C ALA A 279 14.56 -1.76 -11.50
N VAL A 280 14.10 -1.23 -12.64
CA VAL A 280 14.42 -1.76 -13.98
C VAL A 280 15.92 -1.68 -14.27
N ASP A 281 16.54 -0.52 -14.03
CA ASP A 281 17.95 -0.27 -14.36
C ASP A 281 18.89 -1.10 -13.47
N ASN A 282 18.46 -1.44 -12.25
CA ASN A 282 19.18 -2.30 -11.31
C ASN A 282 18.81 -3.79 -11.41
N GLY A 283 18.10 -4.20 -12.47
CA GLY A 283 17.96 -5.60 -12.87
C GLY A 283 16.76 -6.33 -12.27
N ALA A 284 15.77 -5.64 -11.73
CA ALA A 284 14.51 -6.26 -11.37
C ALA A 284 13.86 -6.93 -12.59
N SER A 285 13.38 -8.17 -12.42
CA SER A 285 12.59 -8.88 -13.41
C SER A 285 11.09 -8.71 -13.19
N VAL A 286 10.71 -8.51 -11.93
CA VAL A 286 9.33 -8.26 -11.48
C VAL A 286 9.36 -7.03 -10.58
N ILE A 287 8.35 -6.18 -10.67
CA ILE A 287 8.15 -5.05 -9.76
C ILE A 287 6.76 -5.21 -9.12
N ASN A 288 6.72 -5.25 -7.79
CA ASN A 288 5.48 -5.26 -7.02
C ASN A 288 5.11 -3.82 -6.62
N MET A 289 3.88 -3.44 -6.90
CA MET A 289 3.29 -2.12 -6.63
C MET A 289 2.01 -2.32 -5.81
N SER A 290 2.16 -2.41 -4.48
CA SER A 290 1.04 -2.61 -3.55
C SER A 290 0.46 -1.30 -3.03
N PHE A 291 0.22 -0.35 -3.92
CA PHE A 291 -0.29 0.99 -3.64
C PHE A 291 -1.21 1.46 -4.78
N GLY A 292 -1.87 2.59 -4.58
CA GLY A 292 -2.66 3.25 -5.62
C GLY A 292 -3.45 4.42 -5.07
N LYS A 293 -3.83 5.33 -5.97
CA LYS A 293 -4.56 6.56 -5.66
C LYS A 293 -5.58 6.92 -6.73
N SER A 294 -6.53 7.80 -6.39
CA SER A 294 -7.63 8.19 -7.30
C SER A 294 -7.26 9.29 -8.28
N PHE A 295 -6.17 10.01 -8.06
CA PHE A 295 -5.72 11.11 -8.91
C PHE A 295 -4.24 10.96 -9.22
N SER A 296 -3.85 11.30 -10.46
CA SER A 296 -2.46 11.30 -10.90
C SER A 296 -2.24 12.50 -11.84
N PRO A 297 -1.72 13.61 -11.32
CA PRO A 297 -1.49 14.81 -12.12
C PRO A 297 -0.44 14.63 -13.23
N HIS A 298 0.55 13.75 -13.00
CA HIS A 298 1.66 13.49 -13.93
C HIS A 298 1.58 12.10 -14.57
N GLN A 299 0.38 11.78 -15.09
CA GLN A 299 0.08 10.46 -15.68
C GLN A 299 1.06 10.07 -16.80
N ARG A 300 1.56 11.06 -17.59
CA ARG A 300 2.45 10.80 -18.70
C ARG A 300 3.79 10.22 -18.26
N GLU A 301 4.36 10.77 -17.20
CA GLU A 301 5.65 10.37 -16.68
C GLU A 301 5.59 8.97 -16.06
N VAL A 302 4.49 8.65 -15.37
CA VAL A 302 4.23 7.31 -14.85
C VAL A 302 4.04 6.31 -16.00
N TYR A 303 3.20 6.65 -16.97
CA TYR A 303 3.03 5.83 -18.18
C TYR A 303 4.36 5.56 -18.89
N ASP A 304 5.19 6.58 -19.09
CA ASP A 304 6.49 6.44 -19.76
C ASP A 304 7.46 5.56 -18.96
N ALA A 305 7.39 5.56 -17.63
CA ALA A 305 8.15 4.64 -16.79
C ALA A 305 7.63 3.19 -16.89
N MET A 306 6.31 2.98 -16.92
CA MET A 306 5.72 1.66 -17.11
C MET A 306 6.02 1.10 -18.52
N LYS A 307 6.00 1.95 -19.57
CA LYS A 307 6.43 1.57 -20.93
C LYS A 307 7.92 1.28 -20.99
N TYR A 308 8.74 2.00 -20.24
CA TYR A 308 10.16 1.69 -20.13
C TYR A 308 10.36 0.28 -19.55
N ALA A 309 9.66 -0.06 -18.46
CA ALA A 309 9.68 -1.41 -17.89
C ALA A 309 9.25 -2.48 -18.94
N GLU A 310 8.20 -2.19 -19.72
CA GLU A 310 7.76 -3.07 -20.82
C GLU A 310 8.86 -3.30 -21.87
N THR A 311 9.54 -2.22 -22.32
CA THR A 311 10.61 -2.34 -23.31
C THR A 311 11.83 -3.13 -22.79
N LYS A 312 12.02 -3.16 -21.47
CA LYS A 312 13.06 -3.93 -20.79
C LYS A 312 12.63 -5.36 -20.43
N GLY A 313 11.37 -5.70 -20.68
CA GLY A 313 10.83 -7.02 -20.40
C GLY A 313 10.62 -7.28 -18.89
N VAL A 314 10.37 -6.24 -18.11
CA VAL A 314 10.08 -6.31 -16.68
C VAL A 314 8.58 -6.39 -16.45
N LEU A 315 8.12 -7.32 -15.63
CA LEU A 315 6.70 -7.50 -15.28
C LEU A 315 6.32 -6.61 -14.11
N LEU A 316 5.23 -5.87 -14.27
CA LEU A 316 4.63 -5.03 -13.23
C LEU A 316 3.43 -5.77 -12.60
N ILE A 317 3.39 -5.86 -11.29
CA ILE A 317 2.27 -6.44 -10.54
C ILE A 317 1.67 -5.34 -9.70
N HIS A 318 0.40 -5.01 -9.93
CA HIS A 318 -0.28 -3.89 -9.29
C HIS A 318 -1.49 -4.35 -8.48
N ALA A 319 -1.65 -3.83 -7.26
CA ALA A 319 -2.81 -4.08 -6.42
C ALA A 319 -4.02 -3.30 -6.93
N ALA A 320 -5.18 -3.95 -7.03
CA ALA A 320 -6.39 -3.34 -7.58
C ALA A 320 -7.00 -2.23 -6.69
N GLY A 321 -6.66 -2.20 -5.38
CA GLY A 321 -7.24 -1.27 -4.40
C GLY A 321 -8.33 -1.89 -3.53
N ASN A 322 -8.71 -1.18 -2.44
CA ASN A 322 -9.50 -1.75 -1.34
C ASN A 322 -10.81 -0.99 -1.04
N ASP A 323 -11.38 -0.32 -2.03
CA ASP A 323 -12.57 0.56 -1.88
C ASP A 323 -13.88 -0.09 -2.33
N ALA A 324 -13.86 -1.39 -2.68
CA ALA A 324 -14.98 -2.12 -3.28
C ALA A 324 -15.54 -1.44 -4.56
N LYS A 325 -14.67 -0.78 -5.34
CA LYS A 325 -15.02 -0.02 -6.55
C LYS A 325 -14.83 -0.83 -7.82
N ASN A 326 -15.62 -0.47 -8.84
CA ASN A 326 -15.42 -0.96 -10.20
C ASN A 326 -14.37 -0.08 -10.91
N ILE A 327 -13.14 -0.56 -11.01
CA ILE A 327 -12.04 0.17 -11.65
C ILE A 327 -12.05 0.13 -13.19
N ASP A 328 -13.07 -0.49 -13.80
CA ASP A 328 -13.36 -0.26 -15.22
C ASP A 328 -13.98 1.14 -15.46
N THR A 329 -14.54 1.76 -14.42
CA THR A 329 -15.28 3.03 -14.51
C THR A 329 -14.75 4.10 -13.55
N GLU A 330 -14.08 3.71 -12.48
CA GLU A 330 -13.51 4.62 -11.48
C GLU A 330 -11.99 4.59 -11.54
N PRO A 331 -11.31 5.75 -11.55
CA PRO A 331 -9.85 5.79 -11.67
C PRO A 331 -9.14 5.11 -10.50
N ASN A 332 -8.11 4.33 -10.80
CA ASN A 332 -7.12 3.83 -9.85
C ASN A 332 -5.75 3.90 -10.53
N TYR A 333 -4.82 4.65 -9.94
CA TYR A 333 -3.50 4.89 -10.52
C TYR A 333 -2.39 4.20 -9.70
N PRO A 334 -1.36 3.64 -10.39
CA PRO A 334 -1.10 3.63 -11.83
C PRO A 334 -2.20 2.92 -12.61
N ALA A 335 -2.74 3.58 -13.65
CA ALA A 335 -3.88 3.05 -14.39
C ALA A 335 -3.51 1.82 -15.22
N VAL A 336 -4.44 0.88 -15.34
CA VAL A 336 -4.36 -0.24 -16.28
C VAL A 336 -4.30 0.28 -17.71
N LYS A 337 -5.06 1.36 -17.97
CA LYS A 337 -5.08 2.06 -19.23
C LYS A 337 -5.29 3.55 -19.02
N PHE A 338 -4.38 4.36 -19.55
CA PHE A 338 -4.48 5.82 -19.55
C PHE A 338 -5.31 6.31 -20.74
N ASP A 339 -6.05 7.42 -20.59
CA ASP A 339 -6.92 7.97 -21.64
C ASP A 339 -6.21 8.22 -22.99
N PHE A 340 -4.93 8.58 -22.93
CA PHE A 340 -4.11 8.82 -24.12
C PHE A 340 -3.41 7.57 -24.66
N GLN A 341 -3.55 6.43 -23.97
CA GLN A 341 -2.88 5.17 -24.33
C GLN A 341 -3.63 4.48 -25.49
N LYS A 342 -2.90 4.04 -26.50
CA LYS A 342 -3.46 3.36 -27.68
C LYS A 342 -3.54 1.85 -27.51
N GLU A 343 -2.52 1.25 -26.88
CA GLU A 343 -2.38 -0.19 -26.71
C GLU A 343 -2.23 -0.52 -25.22
N ASP A 344 -2.82 -1.62 -24.77
CA ASP A 344 -2.71 -2.07 -23.39
C ASP A 344 -1.27 -2.48 -23.04
N PHE A 345 -0.91 -2.38 -21.77
CA PHE A 345 0.39 -2.86 -21.29
C PHE A 345 0.49 -4.38 -21.40
N LYS A 346 1.57 -4.85 -22.02
CA LYS A 346 1.85 -6.29 -22.15
C LYS A 346 2.49 -6.87 -20.89
N ASN A 347 2.99 -6.00 -20.02
CA ASN A 347 3.78 -6.34 -18.83
C ASN A 347 3.10 -5.98 -17.51
N LEU A 348 1.81 -5.76 -17.49
CA LEU A 348 1.06 -5.41 -16.27
C LEU A 348 0.09 -6.54 -15.91
N ILE A 349 0.05 -6.90 -14.61
CA ILE A 349 -1.01 -7.71 -14.01
C ILE A 349 -1.61 -6.93 -12.86
N THR A 350 -2.92 -6.69 -12.90
CA THR A 350 -3.66 -6.07 -11.81
C THR A 350 -4.36 -7.15 -10.98
N VAL A 351 -4.13 -7.13 -9.68
CA VAL A 351 -4.48 -8.22 -8.77
C VAL A 351 -5.53 -7.79 -7.75
N GLY A 352 -6.68 -8.46 -7.77
CA GLY A 352 -7.72 -8.35 -6.76
C GLY A 352 -7.49 -9.30 -5.58
N ALA A 353 -8.14 -9.04 -4.45
CA ALA A 353 -8.04 -9.87 -3.26
C ALA A 353 -9.11 -10.95 -3.20
N ALA A 354 -8.69 -12.21 -3.06
CA ALA A 354 -9.54 -13.36 -2.80
C ALA A 354 -9.54 -13.75 -1.32
N THR A 355 -10.62 -14.38 -0.90
CA THR A 355 -10.75 -15.00 0.42
C THR A 355 -10.39 -16.49 0.37
N ARG A 356 -10.22 -17.13 1.54
CA ARG A 356 -10.06 -18.57 1.67
C ARG A 356 -11.36 -19.38 1.55
N TYR A 357 -12.50 -18.72 1.43
CA TYR A 357 -13.80 -19.37 1.41
C TYR A 357 -14.11 -19.93 0.01
N LYS A 358 -14.45 -21.25 -0.08
CA LYS A 358 -14.68 -21.95 -1.35
C LYS A 358 -16.11 -21.77 -1.90
N LYS A 359 -17.05 -21.25 -1.10
CA LYS A 359 -18.45 -21.04 -1.50
C LYS A 359 -18.91 -19.66 -1.03
N GLY A 360 -19.63 -18.97 -1.89
CA GLY A 360 -20.22 -17.67 -1.61
C GLY A 360 -19.24 -16.52 -1.89
N GLN A 361 -18.56 -16.02 -0.89
CA GLN A 361 -17.77 -14.80 -0.97
C GLN A 361 -16.30 -15.11 -1.31
N ILE A 362 -16.00 -15.41 -2.59
CA ILE A 362 -14.63 -15.70 -3.06
C ILE A 362 -13.80 -14.41 -3.12
N VAL A 363 -14.37 -13.35 -3.66
CA VAL A 363 -13.75 -12.02 -3.68
C VAL A 363 -13.91 -11.37 -2.31
N ALA A 364 -12.85 -10.80 -1.77
CA ALA A 364 -12.90 -10.05 -0.52
C ALA A 364 -13.80 -8.82 -0.68
N SER A 365 -14.63 -8.53 0.33
CA SER A 365 -15.65 -7.48 0.24
C SER A 365 -15.08 -6.07 0.02
N PHE A 366 -13.85 -5.84 0.41
CA PHE A 366 -13.14 -4.58 0.20
C PHE A 366 -12.45 -4.50 -1.17
N SER A 367 -12.21 -5.63 -1.86
CA SER A 367 -11.43 -5.63 -3.09
C SER A 367 -12.09 -4.81 -4.19
N ASN A 368 -11.32 -3.92 -4.81
CA ASN A 368 -11.72 -3.39 -6.09
C ASN A 368 -11.83 -4.51 -7.11
N TYR A 369 -12.67 -4.31 -8.11
CA TYR A 369 -12.98 -5.25 -9.15
C TYR A 369 -13.13 -4.54 -10.51
N GLY A 370 -13.12 -5.30 -11.57
CA GLY A 370 -13.31 -4.82 -12.94
C GLY A 370 -13.18 -5.98 -13.91
N LYS A 371 -14.07 -6.04 -14.89
CA LYS A 371 -14.06 -7.09 -15.90
C LYS A 371 -12.84 -7.00 -16.82
N ASN A 372 -12.41 -5.77 -17.11
CA ASN A 372 -11.32 -5.47 -18.04
C ASN A 372 -10.06 -5.00 -17.31
N SER A 373 -10.19 -4.52 -16.07
CA SER A 373 -9.11 -3.85 -15.34
C SER A 373 -8.49 -4.70 -14.22
N VAL A 374 -9.12 -5.84 -13.86
CA VAL A 374 -8.55 -6.79 -12.90
C VAL A 374 -8.30 -8.12 -13.62
N ASP A 375 -7.03 -8.50 -13.71
CA ASP A 375 -6.61 -9.68 -14.47
C ASP A 375 -6.83 -10.98 -13.70
N ILE A 376 -6.54 -10.97 -12.39
CA ILE A 376 -6.60 -12.16 -11.52
C ILE A 376 -6.86 -11.78 -10.07
N PHE A 377 -7.42 -12.73 -9.30
CA PHE A 377 -7.56 -12.62 -7.86
C PHE A 377 -6.62 -13.59 -7.16
N ALA A 378 -5.92 -13.12 -6.12
CA ALA A 378 -5.04 -13.94 -5.30
C ALA A 378 -5.37 -13.77 -3.80
N PRO A 379 -4.93 -14.69 -2.92
CA PRO A 379 -5.21 -14.59 -1.49
C PRO A 379 -4.80 -13.24 -0.90
N GLY A 380 -5.75 -12.51 -0.31
CA GLY A 380 -5.52 -11.17 0.25
C GLY A 380 -6.25 -10.93 1.58
N LEU A 381 -6.91 -11.95 2.15
CA LEU A 381 -7.62 -11.85 3.42
C LEU A 381 -6.90 -12.61 4.52
N GLU A 382 -6.59 -11.94 5.64
CA GLU A 382 -5.92 -12.52 6.83
C GLU A 382 -4.58 -13.21 6.50
N ILE A 383 -3.74 -12.57 5.70
CA ILE A 383 -2.44 -13.11 5.32
C ILE A 383 -1.44 -12.88 6.44
N TYR A 384 -0.91 -13.97 7.00
CA TYR A 384 0.06 -13.96 8.09
C TYR A 384 1.48 -13.99 7.51
N ASN A 385 2.26 -12.93 7.78
CA ASN A 385 3.65 -12.84 7.33
C ASN A 385 4.45 -11.83 8.16
N THR A 386 5.70 -11.58 7.77
CA THR A 386 6.70 -10.74 8.43
C THR A 386 6.24 -9.29 8.62
N ILE A 387 6.59 -8.69 9.74
CA ILE A 387 6.54 -7.25 10.01
C ILE A 387 7.84 -6.86 10.73
N PRO A 388 8.23 -5.59 10.81
CA PRO A 388 9.49 -5.18 11.43
C PRO A 388 9.74 -5.76 12.82
N ASP A 389 11.00 -5.76 13.24
CA ASP A 389 11.49 -6.25 14.54
C ASP A 389 11.35 -7.79 14.72
N ASN A 390 11.51 -8.57 13.67
CA ASN A 390 11.35 -10.04 13.71
C ASN A 390 9.97 -10.50 14.21
N LYS A 391 8.93 -9.73 13.88
CA LYS A 391 7.55 -10.02 14.28
C LYS A 391 6.73 -10.47 13.08
N TYR A 392 5.51 -10.94 13.37
CA TYR A 392 4.58 -11.46 12.37
C TYR A 392 3.17 -10.98 12.68
N LYS A 393 2.41 -10.61 11.64
CA LYS A 393 1.03 -10.14 11.78
C LYS A 393 0.18 -10.62 10.62
N LYS A 394 -1.12 -10.74 10.87
CA LYS A 394 -2.09 -10.91 9.79
C LYS A 394 -2.48 -9.54 9.27
N LEU A 395 -2.27 -9.32 7.99
CA LEU A 395 -2.79 -8.16 7.27
C LEU A 395 -3.75 -8.61 6.17
N GLN A 396 -4.51 -7.67 5.64
CA GLN A 396 -5.44 -7.91 4.54
C GLN A 396 -5.44 -6.74 3.57
N GLY A 397 -5.71 -7.04 2.31
CA GLY A 397 -5.75 -6.06 1.23
C GLY A 397 -5.36 -6.68 -0.10
N THR A 398 -5.64 -5.99 -1.17
CA THR A 398 -5.07 -6.27 -2.50
C THR A 398 -3.54 -6.12 -2.48
N SER A 399 -3.01 -5.33 -1.54
CA SER A 399 -1.59 -5.22 -1.22
C SER A 399 -0.93 -6.54 -0.79
N MET A 400 -1.70 -7.49 -0.24
CA MET A 400 -1.22 -8.84 0.12
C MET A 400 -1.46 -9.84 -1.00
N ALA A 401 -2.42 -9.56 -1.89
CA ALA A 401 -2.70 -10.39 -3.06
C ALA A 401 -1.66 -10.18 -4.18
N ALA A 402 -1.27 -8.94 -4.44
CA ALA A 402 -0.27 -8.60 -5.47
C ALA A 402 1.07 -9.34 -5.26
N PRO A 403 1.68 -9.34 -4.06
CA PRO A 403 2.93 -10.05 -3.83
C PRO A 403 2.83 -11.58 -3.96
N MET A 404 1.65 -12.19 -3.78
CA MET A 404 1.44 -13.61 -4.11
C MET A 404 1.71 -13.86 -5.61
N VAL A 405 1.21 -12.97 -6.46
CA VAL A 405 1.40 -13.06 -7.92
C VAL A 405 2.84 -12.69 -8.30
N ALA A 406 3.43 -11.68 -7.66
CA ALA A 406 4.84 -11.32 -7.87
C ALA A 406 5.79 -12.49 -7.50
N GLY A 407 5.53 -13.15 -6.37
CA GLY A 407 6.24 -14.36 -5.95
C GLY A 407 6.04 -15.51 -6.93
N ALA A 408 4.82 -15.74 -7.42
CA ALA A 408 4.55 -16.77 -8.44
C ALA A 408 5.32 -16.49 -9.75
N ALA A 409 5.37 -15.23 -10.18
CA ALA A 409 6.16 -14.84 -11.35
C ALA A 409 7.67 -15.08 -11.14
N ALA A 410 8.20 -14.71 -9.97
CA ALA A 410 9.59 -14.96 -9.61
C ALA A 410 9.89 -16.47 -9.51
N PHE A 411 8.99 -17.25 -8.93
CA PHE A 411 9.10 -18.71 -8.87
C PHE A 411 9.17 -19.33 -10.27
N LEU A 412 8.28 -18.96 -11.19
CA LEU A 412 8.30 -19.43 -12.56
C LEU A 412 9.59 -19.04 -13.27
N LYS A 413 10.03 -17.78 -13.14
CA LYS A 413 11.25 -17.29 -13.78
C LYS A 413 12.50 -18.01 -13.28
N SER A 414 12.59 -18.29 -11.98
CA SER A 414 13.74 -19.01 -11.40
C SER A 414 13.82 -20.47 -11.85
N ASN A 415 12.67 -21.14 -12.05
CA ASN A 415 12.61 -22.52 -12.50
C ASN A 415 12.67 -22.67 -14.02
N PHE A 416 12.18 -21.68 -14.77
CA PHE A 416 12.13 -21.66 -16.24
C PHE A 416 12.80 -20.39 -16.79
N PRO A 417 14.13 -20.23 -16.68
CA PRO A 417 14.84 -18.99 -17.01
C PRO A 417 14.70 -18.55 -18.47
N SER A 418 14.38 -19.47 -19.37
CA SER A 418 14.16 -19.20 -20.80
C SER A 418 12.85 -18.49 -21.09
N LEU A 419 11.87 -18.53 -20.19
CA LEU A 419 10.61 -17.83 -20.38
C LEU A 419 10.81 -16.31 -20.27
N THR A 420 10.20 -15.57 -21.18
CA THR A 420 10.07 -14.13 -21.06
C THR A 420 9.05 -13.79 -19.98
N MET A 421 9.11 -12.60 -19.41
CA MET A 421 8.12 -12.17 -18.40
C MET A 421 6.71 -12.03 -18.98
N PHE A 422 6.59 -11.77 -20.29
CA PHE A 422 5.29 -11.78 -20.99
C PHE A 422 4.68 -13.19 -21.04
N GLN A 423 5.49 -14.20 -21.35
CA GLN A 423 5.04 -15.59 -21.31
C GLN A 423 4.66 -16.04 -19.89
N ILE A 424 5.41 -15.55 -18.88
CA ILE A 424 5.09 -15.83 -17.47
C ILE A 424 3.76 -15.17 -17.09
N LYS A 425 3.50 -13.93 -17.53
CA LYS A 425 2.19 -13.29 -17.37
C LYS A 425 1.08 -14.18 -17.94
N ASP A 426 1.22 -14.59 -19.20
CA ASP A 426 0.20 -15.41 -19.88
C ASP A 426 -0.05 -16.72 -19.12
N ILE A 427 1.01 -17.41 -18.67
CA ILE A 427 0.90 -18.62 -17.86
C ILE A 427 0.14 -18.38 -16.56
N ILE A 428 0.43 -17.28 -15.85
CA ILE A 428 -0.25 -16.93 -14.59
C ILE A 428 -1.74 -16.70 -14.85
N ILE A 429 -2.08 -15.89 -15.85
CA ILE A 429 -3.48 -15.57 -16.18
C ILE A 429 -4.24 -16.84 -16.61
N GLU A 430 -3.67 -17.67 -17.50
CA GLU A 430 -4.29 -18.90 -17.99
C GLU A 430 -4.43 -19.97 -16.92
N SER A 431 -3.55 -19.98 -15.90
CA SER A 431 -3.64 -20.92 -14.77
C SER A 431 -4.74 -20.56 -13.76
N GLY A 432 -5.34 -19.39 -13.90
CA GLY A 432 -6.42 -18.93 -13.04
C GLY A 432 -7.65 -19.83 -13.11
N VAL A 433 -8.26 -20.12 -11.96
CA VAL A 433 -9.50 -20.90 -11.88
C VAL A 433 -10.69 -19.96 -12.07
N SER A 434 -11.48 -20.20 -13.13
CA SER A 434 -12.72 -19.47 -13.33
C SER A 434 -13.81 -19.99 -12.39
N TYR A 435 -14.46 -19.09 -11.67
CA TYR A 435 -15.64 -19.39 -10.89
C TYR A 435 -16.86 -18.81 -11.61
N ALA A 436 -17.77 -19.69 -12.03
CA ALA A 436 -19.09 -19.30 -12.47
C ALA A 436 -19.90 -18.89 -11.22
N GLY A 437 -20.17 -17.61 -11.07
CA GLY A 437 -21.04 -17.06 -10.04
C GLY A 437 -22.41 -16.75 -10.56
#